data_f53ebe42c6366009bac83836824a469d
#
_entry.id   f53ebe42c6366009bac83836824a469d
#
_cell.length_a   1.000
_cell.length_b   1.000
_cell.length_c   1.000
_cell.angle_alpha   90.00
_cell.angle_beta   90.00
_cell.angle_gamma   90.00
#
_symmetry.space_group_name_H-M   'P 1'
#
loop_
_entity.id
_entity.type
_entity.pdbx_description
1 polymer ?
#
loop_
_entity_poly.entity_id
_entity_poly.type
_entity_poly.pdbx_seq_one_letter_code
_entity_poly.pdbx_strand_id
1 'polypeptide(L)'
;MKNDMVQLLTPDGQRVENPGFSFEGTDDDLTQYLRDMVLARRFDTEATALQRHGELGLWPPALGQEAAQVGSAHALGARDVVFPT
;
A
#
# COMPACT_ATOMS: atom_id res chain seq x y z
N MET A 1 -18.66 20.12 8.21
CA MET A 1 -18.57 18.67 7.93
C MET A 1 -17.48 18.06 8.79
N LYS A 2 -17.80 17.04 9.53
CA LYS A 2 -16.83 16.37 10.38
C LYS A 2 -15.90 15.51 9.53
N ASN A 3 -14.59 15.65 9.74
CA ASN A 3 -13.62 14.83 9.02
C ASN A 3 -13.44 13.50 9.76
N ASP A 4 -13.88 12.40 9.13
CA ASP A 4 -13.81 11.06 9.69
C ASP A 4 -12.55 10.29 9.20
N MET A 5 -11.55 11.01 8.70
CA MET A 5 -10.32 10.39 8.22
C MET A 5 -9.56 9.73 9.37
N VAL A 6 -9.20 8.46 9.18
CA VAL A 6 -8.34 7.74 10.11
C VAL A 6 -6.88 8.12 9.81
N GLN A 7 -6.18 8.58 10.83
CA GLN A 7 -4.77 8.93 10.72
C GLN A 7 -4.00 8.33 11.88
N LEU A 8 -2.94 7.57 11.58
CA LEU A 8 -2.08 6.93 12.57
C LEU A 8 -0.64 7.43 12.49
N LEU A 9 -0.28 8.13 11.41
CA LEU A 9 1.05 8.72 11.22
C LEU A 9 0.91 10.15 10.73
N THR A 10 1.78 11.03 11.22
CA THR A 10 1.93 12.37 10.67
C THR A 10 2.79 12.32 9.40
N PRO A 11 2.78 13.39 8.57
CA PRO A 11 3.63 13.44 7.38
C PRO A 11 5.12 13.32 7.67
N ASP A 12 5.57 13.67 8.87
CA ASP A 12 6.97 13.54 9.30
C ASP A 12 7.27 12.21 10.01
N GLY A 13 6.32 11.27 9.98
CA GLY A 13 6.54 9.91 10.48
C GLY A 13 6.29 9.70 11.96
N GLN A 14 5.68 10.67 12.65
CA GLN A 14 5.34 10.51 14.06
C GLN A 14 4.04 9.71 14.21
N ARG A 15 4.02 8.82 15.18
CA ARG A 15 2.82 8.04 15.47
C ARG A 15 1.82 8.87 16.24
N VAL A 16 0.55 8.81 15.80
CA VAL A 16 -0.56 9.50 16.47
C VAL A 16 -1.68 8.52 16.74
N GLU A 17 -2.44 8.78 17.80
CA GLU A 17 -3.61 7.98 18.14
C GLU A 17 -4.82 8.50 17.39
N ASN A 18 -5.71 7.58 17.01
CA ASN A 18 -7.00 7.90 16.42
C ASN A 18 -8.10 7.31 17.31
N PRO A 19 -9.00 8.15 17.88
CA PRO A 19 -10.03 7.64 18.80
C PRO A 19 -11.00 6.64 18.17
N GLY A 20 -11.18 6.70 16.84
CA GLY A 20 -12.08 5.81 16.13
C GLY A 20 -11.45 4.55 15.58
N PHE A 21 -10.14 4.40 15.74
CA PHE A 21 -9.44 3.26 15.16
C PHE A 21 -8.18 2.95 15.96
N SER A 22 -7.96 1.67 16.25
CA SER A 22 -6.75 1.20 16.92
C SER A 22 -6.10 0.14 16.04
N PHE A 23 -4.81 0.32 15.76
CA PHE A 23 -4.04 -0.70 15.04
C PHE A 23 -3.57 -1.77 16.03
N GLU A 24 -3.99 -3.01 15.79
CA GLU A 24 -3.71 -4.15 16.67
C GLU A 24 -2.62 -5.05 16.12
N GLY A 25 -1.92 -4.65 15.08
CA GLY A 25 -0.83 -5.42 14.50
C GLY A 25 0.45 -5.33 15.31
N THR A 26 1.39 -6.20 14.98
CA THR A 26 2.71 -6.25 15.61
C THR A 26 3.74 -5.47 14.82
N ASP A 27 4.95 -5.31 15.39
CA ASP A 27 6.07 -4.72 14.65
C ASP A 27 6.47 -5.58 13.45
N ASP A 28 6.32 -6.90 13.55
CA ASP A 28 6.56 -7.80 12.42
C ASP A 28 5.55 -7.55 11.29
N ASP A 29 4.29 -7.28 11.62
CA ASP A 29 3.28 -6.92 10.63
C ASP A 29 3.66 -5.63 9.91
N LEU A 30 4.09 -4.60 10.65
CA LEU A 30 4.52 -3.33 10.07
C LEU A 30 5.75 -3.50 9.17
N THR A 31 6.69 -4.33 9.58
CA THR A 31 7.88 -4.64 8.78
C THR A 31 7.48 -5.34 7.47
N GLN A 32 6.52 -6.26 7.54
CA GLN A 32 6.04 -6.96 6.36
C GLN A 32 5.33 -6.00 5.40
N TYR A 33 4.50 -5.09 5.92
CA TYR A 33 3.84 -4.08 5.10
C TYR A 33 4.86 -3.19 4.38
N LEU A 34 5.88 -2.73 5.10
CA LEU A 34 6.93 -1.92 4.50
C LEU A 34 7.69 -2.69 3.41
N ARG A 35 8.02 -3.94 3.68
CA ARG A 35 8.71 -4.80 2.71
C ARG A 35 7.89 -4.94 1.43
N ASP A 36 6.59 -5.19 1.56
CA ASP A 36 5.72 -5.36 0.42
C ASP A 36 5.54 -4.04 -0.35
N MET A 37 5.50 -2.90 0.35
CA MET A 37 5.42 -1.59 -0.29
C MET A 37 6.70 -1.26 -1.07
N VAL A 38 7.86 -1.58 -0.52
CA VAL A 38 9.15 -1.39 -1.20
C VAL A 38 9.22 -2.28 -2.44
N LEU A 39 8.78 -3.53 -2.33
CA LEU A 39 8.74 -4.46 -3.44
C LEU A 39 7.78 -3.97 -4.53
N ALA A 40 6.60 -3.50 -4.15
CA ALA A 40 5.61 -2.97 -5.10
C ALA A 40 6.16 -1.76 -5.85
N ARG A 41 6.85 -0.84 -5.17
CA ARG A 41 7.48 0.31 -5.80
C ARG A 41 8.58 -0.11 -6.77
N ARG A 42 9.42 -1.04 -6.37
CA ARG A 42 10.49 -1.54 -7.24
C ARG A 42 9.91 -2.20 -8.48
N PHE A 43 8.88 -3.00 -8.31
CA PHE A 43 8.19 -3.64 -9.43
C PHE A 43 7.62 -2.60 -10.39
N ASP A 44 6.96 -1.56 -9.87
CA ASP A 44 6.38 -0.50 -10.68
C ASP A 44 7.45 0.27 -11.45
N THR A 45 8.58 0.57 -10.82
CA THR A 45 9.70 1.27 -11.45
C THR A 45 10.26 0.45 -12.61
N GLU A 46 10.48 -0.84 -12.41
CA GLU A 46 11.00 -1.73 -13.45
C GLU A 46 10.00 -1.91 -14.59
N ALA A 47 8.71 -2.08 -14.27
CA ALA A 47 7.67 -2.21 -15.28
C ALA A 47 7.54 -0.94 -16.14
N THR A 48 7.63 0.23 -15.52
CA THR A 48 7.61 1.51 -16.23
C THR A 48 8.80 1.63 -17.18
N ALA A 49 9.99 1.24 -16.74
CA ALA A 49 11.18 1.25 -17.58
C ALA A 49 11.03 0.29 -18.77
N LEU A 50 10.51 -0.91 -18.55
CA LEU A 50 10.28 -1.89 -19.61
C LEU A 50 9.24 -1.40 -20.61
N GLN A 51 8.20 -0.72 -20.15
CA GLN A 51 7.19 -0.14 -21.02
C GLN A 51 7.79 0.94 -21.93
N ARG A 52 8.65 1.80 -21.37
CA ARG A 52 9.32 2.84 -22.14
C ARG A 52 10.27 2.29 -23.19
N HIS A 53 10.86 1.12 -22.94
CA HIS A 53 11.73 0.44 -23.90
C HIS A 53 10.96 -0.43 -24.92
N GLY A 54 9.63 -0.45 -24.84
CA GLY A 54 8.81 -1.25 -25.74
C GLY A 54 8.76 -2.74 -25.42
N GLU A 55 9.36 -3.18 -24.31
CA GLU A 55 9.38 -4.58 -23.89
C GLU A 55 8.11 -5.00 -23.16
N LEU A 56 7.41 -4.03 -22.58
CA LEU A 56 6.15 -4.22 -21.88
C LEU A 56 5.08 -3.38 -22.56
N GLY A 57 3.87 -3.91 -22.66
CA GLY A 57 2.73 -3.19 -23.22
C GLY A 57 2.28 -2.04 -22.32
N LEU A 58 0.98 -1.88 -22.17
CA LEU A 58 0.46 -0.82 -21.32
C LEU A 58 0.73 -1.11 -19.85
N TRP A 59 1.30 -0.12 -19.15
CA TRP A 59 1.52 -0.20 -17.70
C TRP A 59 1.07 1.09 -17.02
N PRO A 60 -0.05 1.08 -16.27
CA PRO A 60 -0.46 2.24 -15.47
C PRO A 60 0.41 2.33 -14.21
N PRO A 61 1.13 3.45 -14.01
CA PRO A 61 1.99 3.55 -12.82
C PRO A 61 1.18 3.61 -11.53
N ALA A 62 1.72 3.02 -10.48
CA ALA A 62 1.10 2.96 -9.15
C ALA A 62 1.89 3.72 -8.09
N LEU A 63 2.81 4.60 -8.50
CA LEU A 63 3.64 5.38 -7.58
C LEU A 63 2.78 6.21 -6.62
N GLY A 64 3.02 6.05 -5.33
CA GLY A 64 2.24 6.71 -4.30
C GLY A 64 1.01 5.95 -3.83
N GLN A 65 0.66 4.84 -4.47
CA GLN A 65 -0.52 4.02 -4.11
C GLN A 65 -0.16 2.76 -3.33
N GLU A 66 1.11 2.54 -3.02
CA GLU A 66 1.59 1.29 -2.44
C GLU A 66 0.89 0.96 -1.12
N ALA A 67 0.70 1.95 -0.25
CA ALA A 67 0.06 1.73 1.03
C ALA A 67 -1.39 1.28 0.90
N ALA A 68 -2.12 1.88 -0.04
CA ALA A 68 -3.51 1.51 -0.27
C ALA A 68 -3.63 0.09 -0.81
N GLN A 69 -2.76 -0.27 -1.75
CA GLN A 69 -2.76 -1.60 -2.37
C GLN A 69 -2.32 -2.68 -1.39
N VAL A 70 -1.20 -2.47 -0.70
CA VAL A 70 -0.65 -3.45 0.24
C VAL A 70 -1.56 -3.60 1.46
N GLY A 71 -2.06 -2.48 2.02
CA GLY A 71 -2.96 -2.51 3.15
C GLY A 71 -4.26 -3.25 2.84
N SER A 72 -4.85 -2.99 1.69
CA SER A 72 -6.07 -3.67 1.25
C SER A 72 -5.82 -5.17 1.07
N ALA A 73 -4.70 -5.54 0.45
CA ALA A 73 -4.37 -6.95 0.22
C ALA A 73 -4.15 -7.70 1.54
N HIS A 74 -3.48 -7.10 2.51
CA HIS A 74 -3.24 -7.72 3.81
C HIS A 74 -4.52 -7.87 4.65
N ALA A 75 -5.57 -7.12 4.34
CA ALA A 75 -6.86 -7.25 5.02
C ALA A 75 -7.65 -8.47 4.54
N LEU A 76 -7.25 -9.10 3.45
CA LEU A 76 -7.95 -10.25 2.88
C LEU A 76 -7.63 -11.53 3.66
N GLY A 77 -8.63 -12.39 3.81
CA GLY A 77 -8.45 -13.74 4.31
C GLY A 77 -8.05 -14.71 3.19
N ALA A 78 -7.61 -15.91 3.58
CA ALA A 78 -7.12 -16.91 2.63
C ALA A 78 -8.17 -17.37 1.61
N ARG A 79 -9.46 -17.19 1.92
CA ARG A 79 -10.57 -17.61 1.05
C ARG A 79 -11.18 -16.46 0.27
N ASP A 80 -10.71 -15.24 0.51
CA ASP A 80 -11.25 -14.07 -0.18
C ASP A 80 -10.75 -14.03 -1.61
N VAL A 81 -11.58 -13.48 -2.48
CA VAL A 81 -11.29 -13.37 -3.90
C VAL A 81 -11.41 -11.91 -4.32
N VAL A 82 -10.47 -11.45 -5.14
CA VAL A 82 -10.45 -10.08 -5.65
C VAL A 82 -10.73 -10.10 -7.16
N PHE A 83 -11.61 -9.22 -7.59
CA PHE A 83 -11.93 -9.05 -9.00
C PHE A 83 -11.49 -7.65 -9.45
N PRO A 84 -10.21 -7.47 -9.82
CA PRO A 84 -9.74 -6.15 -10.27
C PRO A 84 -10.30 -5.78 -11.65
N THR A 85 -10.40 -4.48 -11.88
CA THR A 85 -10.81 -3.96 -13.20
C THR A 85 -9.67 -3.99 -14.20
#